data_9cdab35052b042ff20290bad6f0d3ccd
#
_entry.id   9cdab35052b042ff20290bad6f0d3ccd
#
_cell.length_a   1.000
_cell.length_b   1.000
_cell.length_c   1.000
_cell.angle_alpha   90.00
_cell.angle_beta   90.00
_cell.angle_gamma   90.00
#
_symmetry.space_group_name_H-M   'P 1'
#
loop_
_entity.id
_entity.type
_entity.pdbx_description
1 polymer ?
#
loop_
_entity_poly.entity_id
_entity_poly.type
_entity_poly.pdbx_seq_one_letter_code
_entity_poly.pdbx_strand_id
1 'polypeptide(L)'
;KLRARADEIYQRLRGAASTDCVTNAADSEAARLVDTTVPAAVREVCAVLQRAGHEAVTVGGAVRDALLGRSPGDWDVATSALPTQVVALFARSIPTGIQHGTVTVVVGRGAERHAVEVTTYRGEGAYSDARRPDSVTFGVPLEDDLARRDLVINAIAFDPNAARFHDPFGGRDDLAARRVRAVGDA
;
A
#
# COMPACT_ATOMS: atom_id res chain seq x y z
N LYS A 1 -8.01 0.28 23.12
CA LYS A 1 -6.60 0.66 23.36
C LYS A 1 -5.93 1.16 22.07
N LEU A 2 -6.05 0.45 20.93
CA LEU A 2 -5.46 0.84 19.64
C LEU A 2 -6.04 2.16 19.11
N ARG A 3 -7.35 2.37 19.24
CA ARG A 3 -8.03 3.60 18.77
C ARG A 3 -7.59 4.84 19.54
N ALA A 4 -7.47 4.74 20.87
CA ALA A 4 -6.96 5.83 21.70
C ALA A 4 -5.50 6.19 21.37
N ARG A 5 -4.70 5.18 21.02
CA ARG A 5 -3.31 5.35 20.61
C ARG A 5 -3.17 6.01 19.23
N ALA A 6 -4.07 5.66 18.29
CA ALA A 6 -4.16 6.31 16.99
C ALA A 6 -4.55 7.80 17.14
N ASP A 7 -5.56 8.10 17.98
CA ASP A 7 -5.98 9.48 18.23
C ASP A 7 -4.84 10.30 18.87
N GLU A 8 -4.04 9.71 19.75
CA GLU A 8 -2.87 10.36 20.36
C GLU A 8 -1.77 10.65 19.34
N ILE A 9 -1.48 9.68 18.44
CA ILE A 9 -0.54 9.86 17.33
C ILE A 9 -1.02 10.99 16.41
N TYR A 10 -2.29 11.01 16.05
CA TYR A 10 -2.87 12.06 15.22
C TYR A 10 -2.83 13.44 15.86
N GLN A 11 -3.02 13.55 17.17
CA GLN A 11 -2.89 14.83 17.87
C GLN A 11 -1.44 15.32 17.87
N ARG A 12 -0.46 14.42 18.00
CA ARG A 12 0.97 14.75 17.91
C ARG A 12 1.38 15.20 16.51
N LEU A 13 0.90 14.51 15.45
CA LEU A 13 1.13 14.91 14.07
C LEU A 13 0.59 16.31 13.77
N ARG A 14 -0.53 16.72 14.39
CA ARG A 14 -1.10 18.06 14.25
C ARG A 14 -0.29 19.16 14.95
N GLY A 15 0.46 18.82 15.99
CA GLY A 15 1.31 19.77 16.75
C GLY A 15 2.67 20.03 16.12
N ALA A 16 3.07 19.23 15.13
CA ALA A 16 4.42 19.22 14.57
C ALA A 16 4.61 20.12 13.33
N ALA A 17 3.92 21.24 13.25
CA ALA A 17 4.14 22.25 12.20
C ALA A 17 5.46 23.04 12.40
N SER A 18 6.47 22.48 13.07
CA SER A 18 7.83 23.04 13.11
C SER A 18 8.79 22.07 13.79
N THR A 19 9.79 21.63 13.06
CA THR A 19 11.11 21.06 13.44
C THR A 19 11.30 19.59 13.01
N ASP A 20 12.35 19.34 12.23
CA ASP A 20 12.77 18.05 11.65
C ASP A 20 12.90 16.87 12.66
N CYS A 21 13.10 17.14 13.93
CA CYS A 21 13.25 16.14 14.97
C CYS A 21 11.91 15.55 15.45
N VAL A 22 10.83 16.33 15.39
CA VAL A 22 9.50 15.93 15.87
C VAL A 22 8.77 15.10 14.79
N THR A 23 8.96 15.43 13.52
CA THR A 23 8.46 14.66 12.37
C THR A 23 9.02 13.24 12.38
N ASN A 24 10.29 13.07 12.68
CA ASN A 24 10.96 11.76 12.68
C ASN A 24 10.41 10.80 13.78
N ALA A 25 10.05 11.31 14.96
CA ALA A 25 9.48 10.52 16.04
C ALA A 25 8.02 10.09 15.75
N ALA A 26 7.19 11.00 15.22
CA ALA A 26 5.80 10.73 14.86
C ALA A 26 5.71 9.77 13.66
N ASP A 27 6.58 9.92 12.66
CA ASP A 27 6.71 9.00 11.54
C ASP A 27 7.11 7.60 12.00
N SER A 28 8.04 7.50 12.94
CA SER A 28 8.47 6.23 13.54
C SER A 28 7.35 5.54 14.33
N GLU A 29 6.50 6.30 15.03
CA GLU A 29 5.37 5.75 15.78
C GLU A 29 4.25 5.30 14.85
N ALA A 30 3.91 6.09 13.83
CA ALA A 30 2.95 5.71 12.78
C ALA A 30 3.41 4.46 12.03
N ALA A 31 4.70 4.39 11.66
CA ALA A 31 5.27 3.22 11.01
C ALA A 31 5.15 1.97 11.89
N ARG A 32 5.45 2.06 13.19
CA ARG A 32 5.28 0.94 14.14
C ARG A 32 3.82 0.50 14.26
N LEU A 33 2.87 1.45 14.25
CA LEU A 33 1.46 1.12 14.33
C LEU A 33 1.02 0.29 13.11
N VAL A 34 1.37 0.72 11.91
CA VAL A 34 1.06 -0.02 10.68
C VAL A 34 1.83 -1.34 10.67
N ASP A 35 3.12 -1.32 10.99
CA ASP A 35 3.99 -2.48 10.99
C ASP A 35 3.44 -3.63 11.86
N THR A 36 2.91 -3.34 13.04
CA THR A 36 2.34 -4.35 13.94
C THR A 36 1.03 -4.96 13.42
N THR A 37 0.37 -4.34 12.43
CA THR A 37 -0.88 -4.84 11.86
C THR A 37 -0.68 -5.60 10.57
N VAL A 38 0.48 -5.47 9.89
CA VAL A 38 0.77 -6.21 8.65
C VAL A 38 0.88 -7.71 8.92
N PRO A 39 0.06 -8.57 8.29
CA PRO A 39 0.13 -10.01 8.48
C PRO A 39 1.48 -10.59 8.05
N ALA A 40 1.94 -11.63 8.73
CA ALA A 40 3.19 -12.32 8.39
C ALA A 40 3.23 -12.81 6.94
N ALA A 41 2.09 -13.29 6.42
CA ALA A 41 1.93 -13.73 5.04
C ALA A 41 2.21 -12.60 4.02
N VAL A 42 1.69 -11.40 4.29
CA VAL A 42 1.89 -10.21 3.43
C VAL A 42 3.35 -9.78 3.48
N ARG A 43 3.95 -9.77 4.67
CA ARG A 43 5.37 -9.46 4.87
C ARG A 43 6.28 -10.44 4.13
N GLU A 44 5.95 -11.74 4.17
CA GLU A 44 6.66 -12.78 3.43
C GLU A 44 6.60 -12.54 1.92
N VAL A 45 5.43 -12.21 1.37
CA VAL A 45 5.26 -11.90 -0.06
C VAL A 45 6.11 -10.70 -0.45
N CYS A 46 6.07 -9.60 0.29
CA CYS A 46 6.92 -8.43 0.03
C CYS A 46 8.40 -8.81 0.08
N ALA A 47 8.84 -9.59 1.07
CA ALA A 47 10.22 -10.00 1.23
C ALA A 47 10.72 -10.90 0.07
N VAL A 48 9.88 -11.79 -0.46
CA VAL A 48 10.22 -12.63 -1.62
C VAL A 48 10.44 -11.76 -2.86
N LEU A 49 9.52 -10.84 -3.15
CA LEU A 49 9.62 -9.92 -4.28
C LEU A 49 10.86 -9.02 -4.17
N GLN A 50 11.11 -8.45 -2.99
CA GLN A 50 12.25 -7.56 -2.76
C GLN A 50 13.59 -8.30 -2.87
N ARG A 51 13.70 -9.55 -2.38
CA ARG A 51 14.91 -10.38 -2.59
C ARG A 51 15.15 -10.72 -4.05
N ALA A 52 14.12 -10.76 -4.87
CA ALA A 52 14.24 -10.94 -6.31
C ALA A 52 14.59 -9.65 -7.07
N GLY A 53 14.78 -8.52 -6.36
CA GLY A 53 15.18 -7.24 -6.94
C GLY A 53 13.99 -6.37 -7.37
N HIS A 54 12.77 -6.70 -6.95
CA HIS A 54 11.58 -5.90 -7.24
C HIS A 54 11.18 -5.04 -6.04
N GLU A 55 10.59 -3.89 -6.30
CA GLU A 55 9.88 -3.15 -5.25
C GLU A 55 8.61 -3.90 -4.88
N ALA A 56 8.26 -3.88 -3.59
CA ALA A 56 7.01 -4.43 -3.09
C ALA A 56 6.60 -3.71 -1.81
N VAL A 57 5.38 -3.18 -1.80
CA VAL A 57 4.80 -2.39 -0.71
C VAL A 57 3.35 -2.78 -0.48
N THR A 58 2.84 -2.57 0.72
CA THR A 58 1.41 -2.60 0.98
C THR A 58 0.78 -1.26 0.63
N VAL A 59 -0.46 -1.26 0.14
CA VAL A 59 -1.12 -0.05 -0.39
C VAL A 59 -2.60 0.02 -0.04
N GLY A 60 -3.17 1.19 -0.18
CA GLY A 60 -4.62 1.39 -0.23
C GLY A 60 -5.32 1.37 1.12
N GLY A 61 -6.53 0.81 1.14
CA GLY A 61 -7.43 0.84 2.29
C GLY A 61 -6.86 0.22 3.55
N ALA A 62 -6.04 -0.82 3.43
CA ALA A 62 -5.42 -1.49 4.58
C ALA A 62 -4.44 -0.57 5.31
N VAL A 63 -3.57 0.14 4.58
CA VAL A 63 -2.62 1.10 5.16
C VAL A 63 -3.35 2.24 5.86
N ARG A 64 -4.39 2.79 5.19
CA ARG A 64 -5.26 3.82 5.77
C ARG A 64 -5.92 3.34 7.06
N ASP A 65 -6.53 2.16 7.05
CA ASP A 65 -7.28 1.64 8.20
C ASP A 65 -6.34 1.30 9.36
N ALA A 66 -5.13 0.79 9.08
CA ALA A 66 -4.09 0.59 10.09
C ALA A 66 -3.67 1.92 10.73
N LEU A 67 -3.46 2.99 9.93
CA LEU A 67 -3.18 4.33 10.43
C LEU A 67 -4.31 4.89 11.31
N LEU A 68 -5.56 4.53 11.03
CA LEU A 68 -6.73 4.89 11.85
C LEU A 68 -6.89 3.99 13.08
N GLY A 69 -5.95 3.07 13.37
CA GLY A 69 -6.04 2.13 14.48
C GLY A 69 -7.16 1.11 14.33
N ARG A 70 -7.61 0.87 13.11
CA ARG A 70 -8.60 -0.17 12.76
C ARG A 70 -7.84 -1.46 12.39
N SER A 71 -8.54 -2.60 12.47
CA SER A 71 -8.01 -3.86 11.93
C SER A 71 -8.36 -3.95 10.45
N PRO A 72 -7.40 -3.90 9.52
CA PRO A 72 -7.66 -4.09 8.10
C PRO A 72 -8.14 -5.52 7.82
N GLY A 73 -9.09 -5.68 6.90
CA GLY A 73 -9.54 -6.99 6.42
C GLY A 73 -8.57 -7.57 5.40
N ASP A 74 -8.44 -6.89 4.27
CA ASP A 74 -7.65 -7.34 3.14
C ASP A 74 -6.43 -6.44 2.94
N TRP A 75 -5.27 -7.07 2.78
CA TRP A 75 -4.00 -6.39 2.52
C TRP A 75 -3.57 -6.65 1.08
N ASP A 76 -3.49 -5.57 0.30
CA ASP A 76 -3.00 -5.59 -1.07
C ASP A 76 -1.51 -5.27 -1.10
N VAL A 77 -0.78 -6.00 -1.97
CA VAL A 77 0.62 -5.73 -2.28
C VAL A 77 0.70 -5.14 -3.68
N ALA A 78 1.38 -4.02 -3.82
CA ALA A 78 1.76 -3.46 -5.11
C ALA A 78 3.26 -3.69 -5.33
N THR A 79 3.67 -3.99 -6.59
CA THR A 79 5.03 -4.35 -6.93
C THR A 79 5.47 -3.86 -8.30
N SER A 80 6.77 -3.65 -8.49
CA SER A 80 7.36 -3.42 -9.81
C SER A 80 7.49 -4.70 -10.64
N ALA A 81 7.32 -5.89 -10.05
CA ALA A 81 7.36 -7.17 -10.76
C ALA A 81 6.18 -7.29 -11.73
N LEU A 82 6.45 -7.73 -12.96
CA LEU A 82 5.39 -8.09 -13.92
C LEU A 82 4.63 -9.34 -13.46
N PRO A 83 3.36 -9.54 -13.87
CA PRO A 83 2.58 -10.71 -13.46
C PRO A 83 3.27 -12.05 -13.72
N THR A 84 3.98 -12.18 -14.83
CA THR A 84 4.74 -13.39 -15.17
C THR A 84 5.92 -13.62 -14.22
N GLN A 85 6.55 -12.56 -13.74
CA GLN A 85 7.65 -12.64 -12.76
C GLN A 85 7.08 -13.01 -11.38
N VAL A 86 5.93 -12.45 -10.99
CA VAL A 86 5.23 -12.86 -9.76
C VAL A 86 4.91 -14.35 -9.80
N VAL A 87 4.31 -14.85 -10.89
CA VAL A 87 4.01 -16.28 -11.06
C VAL A 87 5.25 -17.14 -10.96
N ALA A 88 6.39 -16.71 -11.50
CA ALA A 88 7.64 -17.45 -11.46
C ALA A 88 8.27 -17.53 -10.06
N LEU A 89 8.03 -16.51 -9.21
CA LEU A 89 8.61 -16.44 -7.87
C LEU A 89 7.85 -17.26 -6.82
N PHE A 90 6.56 -17.53 -7.04
CA PHE A 90 5.73 -18.20 -6.06
C PHE A 90 5.23 -19.55 -6.57
N ALA A 91 5.49 -20.62 -5.81
CA ALA A 91 5.10 -21.98 -6.16
C ALA A 91 3.58 -22.18 -6.28
N ARG A 92 2.79 -21.28 -5.67
CA ARG A 92 1.32 -21.30 -5.73
C ARG A 92 0.83 -19.89 -6.01
N SER A 93 0.42 -19.68 -7.24
CA SER A 93 -0.16 -18.41 -7.70
C SER A 93 -1.36 -18.70 -8.60
N ILE A 94 -2.36 -17.84 -8.50
CA ILE A 94 -3.60 -17.91 -9.29
C ILE A 94 -3.66 -16.61 -10.10
N PRO A 95 -3.66 -16.67 -11.42
CA PRO A 95 -3.73 -15.49 -12.28
C PRO A 95 -5.17 -14.92 -12.32
N THR A 96 -5.61 -14.29 -11.24
CA THR A 96 -6.98 -13.82 -11.05
C THR A 96 -7.35 -12.62 -11.91
N GLY A 97 -6.37 -11.86 -12.38
CA GLY A 97 -6.60 -10.66 -13.18
C GLY A 97 -5.35 -10.21 -13.94
N ILE A 98 -4.71 -11.13 -14.68
CA ILE A 98 -3.45 -10.87 -15.41
C ILE A 98 -3.58 -9.64 -16.35
N GLN A 99 -4.72 -9.48 -17.04
CA GLN A 99 -4.95 -8.32 -17.88
C GLN A 99 -4.95 -6.98 -17.14
N HIS A 100 -5.18 -7.02 -15.83
CA HIS A 100 -5.14 -5.87 -14.92
C HIS A 100 -3.90 -5.84 -14.05
N GLY A 101 -2.98 -6.79 -14.25
CA GLY A 101 -1.73 -6.89 -13.50
C GLY A 101 -1.84 -7.59 -12.16
N THR A 102 -2.98 -8.22 -11.82
CA THR A 102 -3.20 -8.85 -10.51
C THR A 102 -3.00 -10.35 -10.55
N VAL A 103 -2.25 -10.85 -9.56
CA VAL A 103 -2.01 -12.28 -9.30
C VAL A 103 -2.29 -12.54 -7.83
N THR A 104 -3.10 -13.54 -7.52
CA THR A 104 -3.28 -14.00 -6.15
C THR A 104 -2.17 -14.99 -5.80
N VAL A 105 -1.35 -14.66 -4.82
CA VAL A 105 -0.30 -15.53 -4.29
C VAL A 105 -0.81 -16.24 -3.04
N VAL A 106 -0.59 -17.55 -2.96
CA VAL A 106 -0.97 -18.35 -1.79
C VAL A 106 0.28 -18.78 -1.02
N VAL A 107 0.44 -18.22 0.19
CA VAL A 107 1.53 -18.55 1.13
C VAL A 107 1.01 -19.36 2.32
N GLY A 108 1.93 -20.03 3.01
CA GLY A 108 1.59 -20.92 4.12
C GLY A 108 1.23 -22.35 3.69
N ARG A 109 0.91 -23.21 4.67
CA ARG A 109 0.59 -24.63 4.48
C ARG A 109 -0.67 -25.05 5.25
N GLY A 110 -1.40 -26.03 4.73
CA GLY A 110 -2.56 -26.59 5.40
C GLY A 110 -3.64 -25.56 5.70
N ALA A 111 -4.05 -25.48 6.96
CA ALA A 111 -5.07 -24.52 7.44
C ALA A 111 -4.54 -23.08 7.58
N GLU A 112 -3.23 -22.90 7.57
CA GLU A 112 -2.57 -21.58 7.66
C GLU A 112 -2.29 -20.98 6.28
N ARG A 113 -3.08 -21.32 5.29
CA ARG A 113 -2.96 -20.73 3.95
C ARG A 113 -3.57 -19.34 3.92
N HIS A 114 -2.80 -18.40 3.40
CA HIS A 114 -3.26 -17.03 3.18
C HIS A 114 -3.15 -16.69 1.69
N ALA A 115 -4.22 -16.13 1.15
CA ALA A 115 -4.23 -15.56 -0.19
C ALA A 115 -3.88 -14.07 -0.07
N VAL A 116 -2.92 -13.62 -0.87
CA VAL A 116 -2.48 -12.21 -0.92
C VAL A 116 -2.60 -11.75 -2.37
N GLU A 117 -3.32 -10.67 -2.60
CA GLU A 117 -3.38 -10.05 -3.91
C GLU A 117 -2.12 -9.22 -4.16
N VAL A 118 -1.45 -9.52 -5.28
CA VAL A 118 -0.25 -8.84 -5.74
C VAL A 118 -0.54 -8.19 -7.07
N THR A 119 -0.47 -6.88 -7.13
CA THR A 119 -0.75 -6.10 -8.34
C THR A 119 0.51 -5.40 -8.82
N THR A 120 0.86 -5.57 -10.09
CA THR A 120 1.95 -4.85 -10.74
C THR A 120 1.64 -3.37 -10.81
N TYR A 121 2.63 -2.51 -10.55
CA TYR A 121 2.51 -1.05 -10.75
C TYR A 121 2.03 -0.76 -12.15
N ARG A 122 0.99 0.04 -12.25
CA ARG A 122 0.37 0.36 -13.52
C ARG A 122 0.01 1.83 -13.61
N GLY A 123 0.30 2.40 -14.77
CA GLY A 123 -0.20 3.70 -15.19
C GLY A 123 -1.51 3.55 -15.95
N GLU A 124 -2.27 4.61 -16.00
CA GLU A 124 -3.46 4.70 -16.85
C GLU A 124 -3.04 5.15 -18.24
N GLY A 125 -3.47 4.38 -19.26
CA GLY A 125 -3.42 4.83 -20.65
C GLY A 125 -4.51 5.84 -20.97
N ALA A 126 -4.54 6.32 -22.21
CA ALA A 126 -5.58 7.24 -22.68
C ALA A 126 -6.98 6.66 -22.45
N TYR A 127 -7.88 7.49 -21.95
CA TYR A 127 -9.30 7.16 -21.78
C TYR A 127 -10.04 7.43 -23.09
N SER A 128 -10.65 6.41 -23.71
CA SER A 128 -11.66 6.59 -24.76
C SER A 128 -13.07 6.72 -24.20
N ASP A 129 -13.31 6.20 -23.00
CA ASP A 129 -14.56 6.33 -22.26
C ASP A 129 -14.26 6.59 -20.78
N ALA A 130 -14.95 7.55 -20.16
CA ALA A 130 -14.68 8.08 -18.82
C ALA A 130 -14.77 7.06 -17.66
N ARG A 131 -14.96 5.77 -17.95
CA ARG A 131 -15.17 4.71 -16.94
C ARG A 131 -14.10 3.63 -16.88
N ARG A 132 -13.31 3.39 -17.94
CA ARG A 132 -12.26 2.36 -17.96
C ARG A 132 -11.11 2.79 -18.86
N PRO A 133 -9.85 2.67 -18.43
CA PRO A 133 -8.71 2.87 -19.32
C PRO A 133 -8.69 1.78 -20.39
N ASP A 134 -8.52 2.15 -21.66
CA ASP A 134 -8.46 1.22 -22.80
C ASP A 134 -7.16 0.40 -22.82
N SER A 135 -6.13 0.85 -22.09
CA SER A 135 -4.87 0.15 -21.98
C SER A 135 -4.25 0.36 -20.59
N VAL A 136 -3.68 -0.71 -20.06
CA VAL A 136 -2.89 -0.69 -18.84
C VAL A 136 -1.42 -0.74 -19.22
N THR A 137 -0.65 0.26 -18.80
CA THR A 137 0.81 0.28 -18.98
C THR A 137 1.47 -0.22 -17.70
N PHE A 138 2.25 -1.30 -17.79
CA PHE A 138 3.05 -1.83 -16.69
C PHE A 138 4.46 -1.26 -16.71
N GLY A 139 5.20 -1.41 -15.59
CA GLY A 139 6.58 -0.97 -15.48
C GLY A 139 6.72 0.53 -15.21
N VAL A 140 5.69 1.15 -14.66
CA VAL A 140 5.72 2.54 -14.19
C VAL A 140 6.30 2.60 -12.77
N PRO A 141 6.78 3.78 -12.31
CA PRO A 141 7.17 4.01 -10.92
C PRO A 141 5.99 3.85 -9.94
N LEU A 142 6.29 3.64 -8.65
CA LEU A 142 5.28 3.57 -7.59
C LEU A 142 4.40 4.82 -7.52
N GLU A 143 4.99 6.01 -7.71
CA GLU A 143 4.27 7.27 -7.69
C GLU A 143 3.14 7.33 -8.72
N ASP A 144 3.38 6.79 -9.92
CA ASP A 144 2.37 6.76 -10.99
C ASP A 144 1.23 5.77 -10.63
N ASP A 145 1.54 4.63 -9.98
CA ASP A 145 0.50 3.72 -9.47
C ASP A 145 -0.31 4.35 -8.34
N LEU A 146 0.30 5.16 -7.50
CA LEU A 146 -0.40 5.91 -6.45
C LEU A 146 -1.22 7.07 -7.02
N ALA A 147 -0.72 7.73 -8.09
CA ALA A 147 -1.37 8.88 -8.72
C ALA A 147 -2.72 8.55 -9.38
N ARG A 148 -2.92 7.31 -9.83
CA ARG A 148 -4.19 6.87 -10.44
C ARG A 148 -5.27 6.46 -9.44
N ARG A 149 -4.99 6.51 -8.13
CA ARG A 149 -5.97 6.15 -7.10
C ARG A 149 -7.00 7.25 -6.93
N ASP A 150 -8.19 6.87 -6.52
CA ASP A 150 -9.33 7.77 -6.37
C ASP A 150 -9.13 8.83 -5.29
N LEU A 151 -8.64 8.43 -4.13
CA LEU A 151 -8.51 9.28 -2.95
C LEU A 151 -7.08 9.33 -2.44
N VAL A 152 -6.64 10.52 -2.05
CA VAL A 152 -5.31 10.77 -1.46
C VAL A 152 -5.05 9.88 -0.24
N ILE A 153 -6.05 9.67 0.60
CA ILE A 153 -5.95 8.78 1.78
C ILE A 153 -5.81 7.29 1.43
N ASN A 154 -6.08 6.90 0.19
CA ASN A 154 -5.86 5.55 -0.35
C ASN A 154 -4.56 5.45 -1.16
N ALA A 155 -3.91 6.59 -1.44
CA ALA A 155 -2.65 6.70 -2.18
C ALA A 155 -1.43 6.70 -1.25
N ILE A 156 -1.52 6.02 -0.12
CA ILE A 156 -0.45 5.81 0.85
C ILE A 156 0.07 4.38 0.67
N ALA A 157 1.38 4.22 0.53
CA ALA A 157 2.04 2.93 0.52
C ALA A 157 2.94 2.77 1.75
N PHE A 158 3.12 1.53 2.19
CA PHE A 158 3.99 1.18 3.31
C PHE A 158 4.86 -0.03 2.96
N ASP A 159 6.18 0.14 3.07
CA ASP A 159 7.14 -0.97 2.98
C ASP A 159 7.25 -1.67 4.34
N PRO A 160 6.73 -2.90 4.49
CA PRO A 160 6.72 -3.58 5.78
C PRO A 160 8.08 -4.12 6.21
N ASN A 161 9.07 -4.19 5.31
CA ASN A 161 10.41 -4.69 5.63
C ASN A 161 11.36 -3.54 5.98
N ALA A 162 11.16 -2.36 5.38
CA ALA A 162 11.90 -1.14 5.72
C ALA A 162 11.19 -0.28 6.78
N ALA A 163 9.95 -0.61 7.16
CA ALA A 163 9.06 0.17 8.03
C ALA A 163 8.94 1.64 7.57
N ARG A 164 8.76 1.86 6.27
CA ARG A 164 8.78 3.19 5.64
C ARG A 164 7.52 3.45 4.82
N PHE A 165 6.99 4.67 4.95
CA PHE A 165 5.91 5.16 4.10
C PHE A 165 6.41 5.75 2.78
N HIS A 166 5.57 5.61 1.75
CA HIS A 166 5.58 6.39 0.53
C HIS A 166 4.23 7.11 0.44
N ASP A 167 4.25 8.41 0.63
CA ASP A 167 3.04 9.25 0.71
C ASP A 167 3.25 10.54 -0.08
N PRO A 168 3.33 10.46 -1.42
CA PRO A 168 3.66 11.62 -2.27
C PRO A 168 2.57 12.69 -2.30
N PHE A 169 1.34 12.35 -1.91
CA PHE A 169 0.17 13.26 -1.98
C PHE A 169 -0.26 13.80 -0.61
N GLY A 170 0.41 13.42 0.48
CA GLY A 170 0.10 13.88 1.84
C GLY A 170 -1.15 13.25 2.43
N GLY A 171 -1.40 11.98 2.14
CA GLY A 171 -2.57 11.24 2.62
C GLY A 171 -2.59 11.10 4.14
N ARG A 172 -1.44 11.01 4.79
CA ARG A 172 -1.34 10.93 6.25
C ARG A 172 -1.77 12.24 6.92
N ASP A 173 -1.40 13.39 6.33
CA ASP A 173 -1.83 14.69 6.80
C ASP A 173 -3.36 14.87 6.61
N ASP A 174 -3.89 14.36 5.50
CA ASP A 174 -5.33 14.37 5.25
C ASP A 174 -6.09 13.49 6.26
N LEU A 175 -5.57 12.33 6.62
CA LEU A 175 -6.14 11.49 7.66
C LEU A 175 -6.15 12.20 9.01
N ALA A 176 -5.02 12.84 9.39
CA ALA A 176 -4.92 13.61 10.62
C ALA A 176 -5.91 14.79 10.65
N ALA A 177 -6.08 15.47 9.51
CA ALA A 177 -7.03 16.57 9.35
C ALA A 177 -8.48 16.13 9.14
N ARG A 178 -8.76 14.81 9.05
CA ARG A 178 -10.06 14.23 8.69
C ARG A 178 -10.59 14.78 7.36
N ARG A 179 -9.71 14.96 6.41
CA ARG A 179 -10.00 15.52 5.09
C ARG A 179 -10.01 14.40 4.05
N VAL A 180 -10.91 14.50 3.09
CA VAL A 180 -10.97 13.60 1.93
C VAL A 180 -10.78 14.45 0.68
N ARG A 181 -9.75 14.09 -0.13
CA ARG A 181 -9.46 14.72 -1.43
C ARG A 181 -9.29 13.64 -2.49
N ALA A 182 -9.66 13.96 -3.72
CA ALA A 182 -9.24 13.17 -4.88
C ALA A 182 -7.72 13.33 -5.11
N VAL A 183 -7.10 12.34 -5.74
CA VAL A 183 -5.75 12.46 -6.28
C VAL A 183 -5.85 13.22 -7.61
N GLY A 184 -4.95 14.17 -7.84
CA GLY A 184 -5.01 15.04 -9.02
C GLY A 184 -5.99 16.20 -8.89
N ASP A 185 -6.15 16.94 -9.97
CA ASP A 185 -7.14 18.02 -10.09
C ASP A 185 -8.51 17.40 -10.39
N ALA A 186 -9.49 17.72 -9.54
CA ALA A 186 -10.89 17.32 -9.70
C ALA A 186 -11.63 18.27 -10.66
#